data_8c83ed879b2938c8067df5679eb4a954
#
_entry.id   8c83ed879b2938c8067df5679eb4a954
#
_cell.length_a   1.000
_cell.length_b   1.000
_cell.length_c   1.000
_cell.angle_alpha   90.00
_cell.angle_beta   90.00
_cell.angle_gamma   90.00
#
_symmetry.space_group_name_H-M   'P 1'
#
loop_
_entity.id
_entity.type
_entity.pdbx_description
1 polymer ?
#
loop_
_entity_poly.entity_id
_entity_poly.type
_entity_poly.pdbx_seq_one_letter_code
_entity_poly.pdbx_strand_id
1 'polypeptide(L)'
;MKTRRLGPFEVSAIGLGCMNLSHAYGEPPSPEQGERILLKALELGVTLIDTAALYGFGANETLVGRVLKPYRSQIVLCSKGGMAGVEFPDGVKRVIDGRPEALRRNCEDSLRRLQTECIDLYYLHRWDKKVPIEDSVGALSELVRAGKIRSIGLSEVSAATLHRAHAVHPIVAVQSEYSLWTRNPEIAVLDACRSLGAALVAFSPDRKSTRLNSSHTDISRMPSSA
;
A
#
# COMPACT_ATOMS: atom_id res chain seq x y z
N MET A 1 10.62 18.90 3.66
CA MET A 1 10.98 17.50 3.99
C MET A 1 11.94 16.98 2.92
N LYS A 2 12.85 16.01 3.24
CA LYS A 2 13.66 15.35 2.19
C LYS A 2 12.76 14.52 1.28
N THR A 3 13.15 14.39 0.01
CA THR A 3 12.42 13.57 -0.97
C THR A 3 13.15 12.28 -1.30
N ARG A 4 12.43 11.33 -1.87
CA ARG A 4 12.90 10.04 -2.35
C ARG A 4 12.19 9.67 -3.65
N ARG A 5 12.88 8.91 -4.49
CA ARG A 5 12.29 8.36 -5.70
C ARG A 5 11.53 7.06 -5.40
N LEU A 6 10.29 6.98 -5.85
CA LEU A 6 9.41 5.82 -5.77
C LEU A 6 8.88 5.51 -7.17
N GLY A 7 9.57 4.64 -7.89
CA GLY A 7 9.29 4.42 -9.32
C GLY A 7 9.36 5.71 -10.12
N PRO A 8 8.29 6.11 -10.81
CA PRO A 8 8.23 7.37 -11.57
C PRO A 8 7.99 8.60 -10.69
N PHE A 9 7.71 8.44 -9.40
CA PHE A 9 7.30 9.52 -8.51
C PHE A 9 8.49 10.03 -7.67
N GLU A 10 8.48 11.32 -7.39
CA GLU A 10 9.25 11.92 -6.32
C GLU A 10 8.32 12.19 -5.13
N VAL A 11 8.62 11.63 -3.99
CA VAL A 11 7.76 11.67 -2.80
C VAL A 11 8.53 12.09 -1.56
N SER A 12 7.82 12.57 -0.53
CA SER A 12 8.43 12.80 0.78
C SER A 12 9.08 11.51 1.30
N ALA A 13 10.23 11.63 1.93
CA ALA A 13 10.99 10.49 2.47
C ALA A 13 10.22 9.71 3.55
N ILE A 14 9.26 10.38 4.21
CA ILE A 14 8.32 9.79 5.16
C ILE A 14 6.93 9.90 4.54
N GLY A 15 6.24 8.77 4.42
CA GLY A 15 4.84 8.71 4.01
C GLY A 15 3.91 8.56 5.22
N LEU A 16 2.65 8.92 5.04
CA LEU A 16 1.61 8.66 6.02
C LEU A 16 0.92 7.31 5.72
N GLY A 17 1.11 6.33 6.60
CA GLY A 17 0.30 5.12 6.63
C GLY A 17 -1.03 5.40 7.36
N CYS A 18 -2.14 5.24 6.65
CA CYS A 18 -3.46 5.61 7.15
C CYS A 18 -4.14 4.49 7.97
N MET A 19 -3.53 3.31 8.10
CA MET A 19 -4.16 2.14 8.71
C MET A 19 -4.81 2.44 10.05
N ASN A 20 -4.13 3.14 10.94
CA ASN A 20 -4.60 3.42 12.30
C ASN A 20 -5.76 4.43 12.36
N LEU A 21 -6.13 5.06 11.25
CA LEU A 21 -7.30 5.93 11.20
C LEU A 21 -8.61 5.14 11.23
N SER A 22 -8.59 3.82 10.99
CA SER A 22 -9.80 2.99 10.91
C SER A 22 -9.59 1.53 11.30
N HIS A 23 -8.36 1.13 11.67
CA HIS A 23 -8.03 -0.29 11.84
C HIS A 23 -6.78 -0.48 12.71
N ALA A 24 -6.70 -1.61 13.38
CA ALA A 24 -5.58 -2.29 14.00
C ALA A 24 -5.19 -1.88 15.42
N TYR A 25 -4.61 -0.82 15.77
CA TYR A 25 -3.98 -0.64 17.10
C TYR A 25 -4.84 0.22 18.05
N GLY A 26 -5.73 -0.44 18.80
CA GLY A 26 -6.64 0.23 19.74
C GLY A 26 -7.88 0.79 19.06
N GLU A 27 -8.60 1.66 19.77
CA GLU A 27 -9.76 2.35 19.19
C GLU A 27 -9.34 3.32 18.09
N PRO A 28 -9.94 3.26 16.90
CA PRO A 28 -9.69 4.25 15.86
C PRO A 28 -10.05 5.66 16.34
N PRO A 29 -9.32 6.69 15.90
CA PRO A 29 -9.72 8.08 16.17
C PRO A 29 -11.06 8.39 15.51
N SER A 30 -11.74 9.43 16.00
CA SER A 30 -12.95 9.91 15.32
C SER A 30 -12.64 10.36 13.88
N PRO A 31 -13.64 10.36 12.97
CA PRO A 31 -13.45 10.87 11.61
C PRO A 31 -12.85 12.28 11.55
N GLU A 32 -13.24 13.17 12.50
CA GLU A 32 -12.73 14.55 12.59
C GLU A 32 -11.26 14.58 13.03
N GLN A 33 -10.87 13.66 13.92
CA GLN A 33 -9.46 13.51 14.30
C GLN A 33 -8.65 12.95 13.12
N GLY A 34 -9.17 11.96 12.40
CA GLY A 34 -8.56 11.42 11.19
C GLY A 34 -8.36 12.48 10.12
N GLU A 35 -9.36 13.34 9.90
CA GLU A 35 -9.27 14.48 8.99
C GLU A 35 -8.15 15.45 9.39
N ARG A 36 -8.09 15.85 10.68
CA ARG A 36 -7.01 16.71 11.19
C ARG A 36 -5.62 16.10 10.98
N ILE A 37 -5.47 14.80 11.17
CA ILE A 37 -4.20 14.10 10.95
C ILE A 37 -3.81 14.14 9.47
N LEU A 38 -4.73 13.87 8.55
CA LEU A 38 -4.48 13.92 7.11
C LEU A 38 -4.07 15.33 6.65
N LEU A 39 -4.81 16.36 7.07
CA LEU A 39 -4.50 17.75 6.73
C LEU A 39 -3.16 18.20 7.34
N LYS A 40 -2.88 17.80 8.58
CA LYS A 40 -1.60 18.12 9.24
C LYS A 40 -0.42 17.45 8.55
N ALA A 41 -0.59 16.25 8.03
CA ALA A 41 0.45 15.58 7.25
C ALA A 41 0.81 16.39 5.98
N LEU A 42 -0.21 16.88 5.25
CA LEU A 42 0.02 17.75 4.09
C LEU A 42 0.75 19.04 4.47
N GLU A 43 0.31 19.70 5.54
CA GLU A 43 0.95 20.92 6.08
C GLU A 43 2.44 20.71 6.40
N LEU A 44 2.78 19.51 6.90
CA LEU A 44 4.16 19.11 7.19
C LEU A 44 4.95 18.69 5.96
N GLY A 45 4.35 18.71 4.77
CA GLY A 45 4.99 18.39 3.50
C GLY A 45 5.04 16.87 3.20
N VAL A 46 4.17 16.07 3.80
CA VAL A 46 4.00 14.66 3.43
C VAL A 46 3.25 14.59 2.11
N THR A 47 3.83 13.92 1.12
CA THR A 47 3.22 13.75 -0.20
C THR A 47 2.87 12.30 -0.52
N LEU A 48 3.36 11.33 0.26
CA LEU A 48 3.02 9.92 0.09
C LEU A 48 1.94 9.52 1.10
N ILE A 49 0.78 9.13 0.60
CA ILE A 49 -0.38 8.72 1.41
C ILE A 49 -0.68 7.25 1.10
N ASP A 50 -0.65 6.41 2.13
CA ASP A 50 -0.80 4.96 1.99
C ASP A 50 -2.05 4.46 2.73
N THR A 51 -2.99 3.89 1.99
CA THR A 51 -4.20 3.24 2.50
C THR A 51 -4.37 1.82 1.95
N ALA A 52 -5.49 1.17 2.19
CA ALA A 52 -5.84 -0.13 1.62
C ALA A 52 -7.35 -0.41 1.70
N ALA A 53 -7.87 -1.21 0.77
CA ALA A 53 -9.25 -1.69 0.79
C ALA A 53 -9.61 -2.44 2.08
N LEU A 54 -8.64 -3.17 2.66
CA LEU A 54 -8.81 -3.88 3.91
C LEU A 54 -9.03 -2.97 5.12
N TYR A 55 -8.44 -1.77 5.14
CA TYR A 55 -8.42 -0.92 6.34
C TYR A 55 -9.82 -0.40 6.67
N GLY A 56 -10.34 -0.83 7.83
CA GLY A 56 -11.72 -0.56 8.22
C GLY A 56 -12.74 -1.03 7.18
N PHE A 57 -12.39 -2.05 6.39
CA PHE A 57 -13.21 -2.61 5.32
C PHE A 57 -13.76 -1.55 4.35
N GLY A 58 -12.89 -0.63 3.95
CA GLY A 58 -13.18 0.47 3.03
C GLY A 58 -13.45 1.82 3.71
N ALA A 59 -13.74 1.86 4.99
CA ALA A 59 -13.97 3.12 5.71
C ALA A 59 -12.74 4.05 5.66
N ASN A 60 -11.53 3.47 5.69
CA ASN A 60 -10.29 4.22 5.58
C ASN A 60 -10.16 4.94 4.23
N GLU A 61 -10.36 4.21 3.12
CA GLU A 61 -10.33 4.80 1.79
C GLU A 61 -11.40 5.87 1.61
N THR A 62 -12.58 5.68 2.20
CA THR A 62 -13.66 6.67 2.17
C THR A 62 -13.27 7.95 2.91
N LEU A 63 -12.65 7.84 4.08
CA LEU A 63 -12.14 8.99 4.82
C LEU A 63 -11.04 9.72 4.04
N VAL A 64 -10.03 8.97 3.56
CA VAL A 64 -8.91 9.52 2.79
C VAL A 64 -9.41 10.21 1.53
N GLY A 65 -10.31 9.57 0.77
CA GLY A 65 -10.90 10.13 -0.44
C GLY A 65 -11.66 11.42 -0.17
N ARG A 66 -12.54 11.43 0.82
CA ARG A 66 -13.31 12.63 1.20
C ARG A 66 -12.41 13.80 1.56
N VAL A 67 -11.38 13.57 2.37
CA VAL A 67 -10.52 14.64 2.88
C VAL A 67 -9.51 15.12 1.86
N LEU A 68 -8.90 14.18 1.10
CA LEU A 68 -7.76 14.50 0.25
C LEU A 68 -8.12 14.74 -1.22
N LYS A 69 -9.38 14.58 -1.63
CA LYS A 69 -9.84 14.89 -2.99
C LYS A 69 -9.40 16.30 -3.46
N PRO A 70 -9.54 17.38 -2.66
CA PRO A 70 -9.11 18.71 -3.07
C PRO A 70 -7.58 18.84 -3.26
N TYR A 71 -6.82 17.94 -2.66
CA TYR A 71 -5.36 17.94 -2.67
C TYR A 71 -4.76 16.85 -3.56
N ARG A 72 -5.59 16.20 -4.40
CA ARG A 72 -5.19 15.01 -5.18
C ARG A 72 -3.94 15.22 -6.03
N SER A 73 -3.76 16.40 -6.60
CA SER A 73 -2.59 16.74 -7.42
C SER A 73 -1.30 16.97 -6.62
N GLN A 74 -1.39 17.09 -5.31
CA GLN A 74 -0.25 17.37 -4.43
C GLN A 74 0.30 16.10 -3.77
N ILE A 75 -0.36 14.95 -3.98
CA ILE A 75 -0.02 13.70 -3.31
C ILE A 75 0.21 12.55 -4.30
N VAL A 76 1.03 11.61 -3.89
CA VAL A 76 1.09 10.26 -4.46
C VAL A 76 0.23 9.35 -3.59
N LEU A 77 -0.90 8.93 -4.13
CA LEU A 77 -1.89 8.13 -3.44
C LEU A 77 -1.64 6.64 -3.68
N CYS A 78 -1.44 5.90 -2.59
CA CYS A 78 -1.27 4.46 -2.62
C CYS A 78 -2.49 3.77 -2.02
N SER A 79 -2.92 2.67 -2.65
CA SER A 79 -3.87 1.74 -2.04
C SER A 79 -3.48 0.29 -2.36
N LYS A 80 -4.24 -0.67 -1.80
CA LYS A 80 -3.90 -2.09 -1.90
C LYS A 80 -5.17 -2.92 -2.11
N GLY A 81 -5.09 -3.89 -3.02
CA GLY A 81 -6.14 -4.88 -3.27
C GLY A 81 -5.64 -6.31 -3.09
N GLY A 82 -6.51 -7.27 -3.37
CA GLY A 82 -6.24 -8.69 -3.17
C GLY A 82 -6.36 -9.16 -1.72
N MET A 83 -6.78 -8.27 -0.83
CA MET A 83 -7.16 -8.57 0.54
C MET A 83 -8.27 -7.61 0.95
N ALA A 84 -9.42 -8.14 1.30
CA ALA A 84 -10.61 -7.34 1.63
C ALA A 84 -11.41 -7.97 2.76
N GLY A 85 -12.35 -7.23 3.30
CA GLY A 85 -13.41 -7.76 4.15
C GLY A 85 -14.50 -8.41 3.30
N VAL A 86 -14.90 -9.60 3.68
CA VAL A 86 -16.02 -10.31 3.07
C VAL A 86 -17.03 -10.64 4.15
N GLU A 87 -18.30 -10.37 3.89
CA GLU A 87 -19.39 -10.68 4.80
C GLU A 87 -19.64 -12.19 4.86
N PHE A 88 -19.76 -12.71 6.06
CA PHE A 88 -20.16 -14.07 6.38
C PHE A 88 -21.30 -14.01 7.41
N PRO A 89 -22.07 -15.09 7.63
CA PRO A 89 -23.14 -15.12 8.62
C PRO A 89 -22.71 -14.75 10.06
N ASP A 90 -21.44 -14.99 10.36
CA ASP A 90 -20.81 -14.71 11.65
C ASP A 90 -19.96 -13.42 11.66
N GLY A 91 -20.15 -12.53 10.67
CA GLY A 91 -19.50 -11.22 10.55
C GLY A 91 -18.51 -11.09 9.41
N VAL A 92 -17.90 -9.91 9.32
CA VAL A 92 -16.92 -9.61 8.26
C VAL A 92 -15.58 -10.27 8.56
N LYS A 93 -15.08 -11.07 7.63
CA LYS A 93 -13.77 -11.72 7.73
C LYS A 93 -12.80 -11.20 6.68
N ARG A 94 -11.53 -11.16 7.07
CA ARG A 94 -10.42 -10.87 6.14
C ARG A 94 -10.19 -12.05 5.22
N VAL A 95 -10.25 -11.82 3.92
CA VAL A 95 -9.99 -12.82 2.88
C VAL A 95 -8.87 -12.33 1.98
N ILE A 96 -7.92 -13.21 1.66
CA ILE A 96 -6.93 -13.00 0.59
C ILE A 96 -7.50 -13.63 -0.67
N ASP A 97 -7.63 -12.84 -1.73
CA ASP A 97 -8.13 -13.28 -3.04
C ASP A 97 -7.34 -12.58 -4.13
N GLY A 98 -6.34 -13.29 -4.67
CA GLY A 98 -5.46 -12.79 -5.73
C GLY A 98 -5.98 -13.03 -7.15
N ARG A 99 -7.20 -13.54 -7.32
CA ARG A 99 -7.77 -13.80 -8.64
C ARG A 99 -7.97 -12.52 -9.44
N PRO A 100 -7.75 -12.57 -10.76
CA PRO A 100 -7.89 -11.41 -11.64
C PRO A 100 -9.18 -10.62 -11.47
N GLU A 101 -10.32 -11.30 -11.43
CA GLU A 101 -11.62 -10.66 -11.28
C GLU A 101 -11.82 -9.99 -9.91
N ALA A 102 -11.24 -10.57 -8.85
CA ALA A 102 -11.28 -9.98 -7.51
C ALA A 102 -10.43 -8.71 -7.44
N LEU A 103 -9.23 -8.73 -8.03
CA LEU A 103 -8.34 -7.56 -8.09
C LEU A 103 -8.96 -6.41 -8.88
N ARG A 104 -9.61 -6.71 -10.02
CA ARG A 104 -10.32 -5.68 -10.80
C ARG A 104 -11.44 -5.04 -9.96
N ARG A 105 -12.30 -5.85 -9.31
CA ARG A 105 -13.36 -5.34 -8.43
C ARG A 105 -12.79 -4.51 -7.28
N ASN A 106 -11.76 -5.01 -6.60
CA ASN A 106 -11.14 -4.26 -5.49
C ASN A 106 -10.63 -2.90 -5.95
N CYS A 107 -10.01 -2.82 -7.13
CA CYS A 107 -9.52 -1.55 -7.67
C CYS A 107 -10.68 -0.57 -7.96
N GLU A 108 -11.75 -1.04 -8.61
CA GLU A 108 -12.94 -0.21 -8.90
C GLU A 108 -13.58 0.31 -7.60
N ASP A 109 -13.69 -0.55 -6.60
CA ASP A 109 -14.22 -0.17 -5.30
C ASP A 109 -13.32 0.85 -4.60
N SER A 110 -12.00 0.69 -4.68
CA SER A 110 -11.02 1.63 -4.14
C SER A 110 -11.10 2.99 -4.84
N LEU A 111 -11.16 3.03 -6.16
CA LEU A 111 -11.31 4.27 -6.94
C LEU A 111 -12.57 5.03 -6.52
N ARG A 112 -13.70 4.32 -6.35
CA ARG A 112 -14.97 4.91 -5.93
C ARG A 112 -14.89 5.50 -4.52
N ARG A 113 -14.33 4.73 -3.55
CA ARG A 113 -14.17 5.19 -2.16
C ARG A 113 -13.18 6.35 -2.04
N LEU A 114 -12.08 6.30 -2.79
CA LEU A 114 -11.06 7.35 -2.83
C LEU A 114 -11.47 8.58 -3.64
N GLN A 115 -12.61 8.51 -4.35
CA GLN A 115 -13.15 9.59 -5.19
C GLN A 115 -12.12 10.09 -6.22
N THR A 116 -11.39 9.19 -6.84
CA THR A 116 -10.37 9.45 -7.85
C THR A 116 -10.52 8.52 -9.05
N GLU A 117 -10.16 8.97 -10.23
CA GLU A 117 -10.17 8.14 -11.44
C GLU A 117 -8.90 7.28 -11.58
N CYS A 118 -7.84 7.63 -10.85
CA CYS A 118 -6.57 6.94 -10.95
C CYS A 118 -5.84 6.91 -9.59
N ILE A 119 -5.33 5.74 -9.20
CA ILE A 119 -4.44 5.55 -8.05
C ILE A 119 -3.00 5.53 -8.55
N ASP A 120 -2.09 6.25 -7.88
CA ASP A 120 -0.70 6.36 -8.36
C ASP A 120 0.07 5.05 -8.18
N LEU A 121 -0.07 4.41 -7.04
CA LEU A 121 0.60 3.14 -6.76
C LEU A 121 -0.38 2.17 -6.11
N TYR A 122 -0.63 1.05 -6.78
CA TYR A 122 -1.54 0.03 -6.29
C TYR A 122 -0.79 -1.24 -5.95
N TYR A 123 -0.88 -1.66 -4.70
CA TYR A 123 -0.19 -2.85 -4.23
C TYR A 123 -1.07 -4.10 -4.30
N LEU A 124 -0.49 -5.23 -4.67
CA LEU A 124 -1.01 -6.53 -4.24
C LEU A 124 -0.72 -6.67 -2.74
N HIS A 125 -1.76 -6.58 -1.91
CA HIS A 125 -1.64 -6.47 -0.45
C HIS A 125 -1.01 -7.71 0.18
N ARG A 126 -1.38 -8.90 -0.33
CA ARG A 126 -0.75 -10.20 -0.04
C ARG A 126 -0.89 -11.09 -1.26
N TRP A 127 0.13 -11.89 -1.51
CA TRP A 127 0.03 -12.91 -2.53
C TRP A 127 -0.88 -14.05 -2.05
N ASP A 128 -1.93 -14.34 -2.81
CA ASP A 128 -2.73 -15.56 -2.67
C ASP A 128 -1.96 -16.71 -3.31
N LYS A 129 -1.36 -17.55 -2.49
CA LYS A 129 -0.55 -18.69 -2.97
C LYS A 129 -1.34 -19.74 -3.77
N LYS A 130 -2.67 -19.60 -3.82
CA LYS A 130 -3.55 -20.45 -4.66
C LYS A 130 -3.63 -19.93 -6.10
N VAL A 131 -3.21 -18.71 -6.34
CA VAL A 131 -3.20 -18.04 -7.65
C VAL A 131 -1.76 -17.78 -8.05
N PRO A 132 -1.32 -18.15 -9.26
CA PRO A 132 -0.01 -17.75 -9.76
C PRO A 132 0.20 -16.24 -9.63
N ILE A 133 1.38 -15.82 -9.17
CA ILE A 133 1.67 -14.38 -9.05
C ILE A 133 1.57 -13.67 -10.40
N GLU A 134 1.87 -14.37 -11.46
CA GLU A 134 1.81 -13.91 -12.83
C GLU A 134 0.39 -13.50 -13.24
N ASP A 135 -0.62 -14.27 -12.83
CA ASP A 135 -2.03 -13.99 -13.12
C ASP A 135 -2.50 -12.75 -12.36
N SER A 136 -2.13 -12.66 -11.07
CA SER A 136 -2.45 -11.49 -10.25
C SER A 136 -1.81 -10.21 -10.82
N VAL A 137 -0.53 -10.27 -11.19
CA VAL A 137 0.19 -9.12 -11.76
C VAL A 137 -0.30 -8.83 -13.19
N GLY A 138 -0.68 -9.84 -13.96
CA GLY A 138 -1.32 -9.68 -15.26
C GLY A 138 -2.58 -8.82 -15.17
N ALA A 139 -3.45 -9.10 -14.19
CA ALA A 139 -4.66 -8.30 -13.95
C ALA A 139 -4.33 -6.85 -13.54
N LEU A 140 -3.32 -6.66 -12.68
CA LEU A 140 -2.85 -5.32 -12.32
C LEU A 140 -2.26 -4.57 -13.52
N SER A 141 -1.55 -5.25 -14.40
CA SER A 141 -1.03 -4.69 -15.65
C SER A 141 -2.15 -4.20 -16.59
N GLU A 142 -3.28 -4.91 -16.63
CA GLU A 142 -4.46 -4.44 -17.36
C GLU A 142 -5.04 -3.16 -16.76
N LEU A 143 -5.05 -3.04 -15.44
CA LEU A 143 -5.48 -1.81 -14.75
C LEU A 143 -4.56 -0.62 -15.04
N VAL A 144 -3.23 -0.88 -15.21
CA VAL A 144 -2.29 0.16 -15.67
C VAL A 144 -2.64 0.59 -17.10
N ARG A 145 -2.84 -0.37 -18.01
CA ARG A 145 -3.22 -0.07 -19.40
C ARG A 145 -4.55 0.66 -19.52
N ALA A 146 -5.47 0.39 -18.61
CA ALA A 146 -6.77 1.06 -18.52
C ALA A 146 -6.69 2.45 -17.85
N GLY A 147 -5.51 2.89 -17.40
CA GLY A 147 -5.32 4.17 -16.71
C GLY A 147 -5.90 4.27 -15.31
N LYS A 148 -6.33 3.15 -14.72
CA LYS A 148 -6.93 3.10 -13.38
C LYS A 148 -5.90 3.13 -12.25
N ILE A 149 -4.71 2.64 -12.54
CA ILE A 149 -3.53 2.74 -11.67
C ILE A 149 -2.33 3.15 -12.51
N ARG A 150 -1.37 3.87 -11.92
CA ARG A 150 -0.17 4.29 -12.66
C ARG A 150 0.98 3.30 -12.51
N SER A 151 1.07 2.63 -11.37
CA SER A 151 2.19 1.74 -11.04
C SER A 151 1.73 0.59 -10.15
N ILE A 152 2.47 -0.50 -10.19
CA ILE A 152 2.22 -1.71 -9.40
C ILE A 152 3.29 -1.84 -8.32
N GLY A 153 2.84 -2.16 -7.09
CA GLY A 153 3.68 -2.57 -5.99
C GLY A 153 3.29 -3.95 -5.47
N LEU A 154 4.17 -4.54 -4.69
CA LEU A 154 3.91 -5.79 -3.97
C LEU A 154 4.14 -5.57 -2.46
N SER A 155 3.46 -6.35 -1.63
CA SER A 155 3.64 -6.28 -0.18
C SER A 155 3.97 -7.67 0.37
N GLU A 156 5.03 -7.73 1.21
CA GLU A 156 5.44 -8.94 1.91
C GLU A 156 5.69 -10.14 0.97
N VAL A 157 6.56 -9.97 -0.03
CA VAL A 157 6.94 -11.02 -0.99
C VAL A 157 8.41 -11.37 -0.91
N SER A 158 8.76 -12.58 -1.30
CA SER A 158 10.15 -13.02 -1.44
C SER A 158 10.82 -12.44 -2.69
N ALA A 159 12.16 -12.45 -2.74
CA ALA A 159 12.92 -12.06 -3.91
C ALA A 159 12.52 -12.87 -5.17
N ALA A 160 12.34 -14.18 -5.03
CA ALA A 160 11.93 -15.04 -6.13
C ALA A 160 10.54 -14.64 -6.66
N THR A 161 9.59 -14.36 -5.76
CA THR A 161 8.26 -13.87 -6.15
C THR A 161 8.33 -12.51 -6.82
N LEU A 162 9.17 -11.61 -6.32
CA LEU A 162 9.39 -10.29 -6.93
C LEU A 162 9.93 -10.40 -8.36
N HIS A 163 10.92 -11.26 -8.60
CA HIS A 163 11.46 -11.49 -9.95
C HIS A 163 10.40 -12.03 -10.92
N ARG A 164 9.62 -13.02 -10.49
CA ARG A 164 8.52 -13.57 -11.31
C ARG A 164 7.47 -12.51 -11.64
N ALA A 165 7.05 -11.73 -10.65
CA ALA A 165 6.11 -10.65 -10.82
C ALA A 165 6.63 -9.56 -11.78
N HIS A 166 7.89 -9.15 -11.58
CA HIS A 166 8.53 -8.11 -12.39
C HIS A 166 8.70 -8.52 -13.86
N ALA A 167 8.84 -9.82 -14.13
CA ALA A 167 8.91 -10.34 -15.50
C ALA A 167 7.57 -10.18 -16.26
N VAL A 168 6.44 -10.10 -15.56
CA VAL A 168 5.13 -9.86 -16.17
C VAL A 168 4.89 -8.36 -16.42
N HIS A 169 5.20 -7.54 -15.42
CA HIS A 169 5.09 -6.07 -15.50
C HIS A 169 6.06 -5.45 -14.49
N PRO A 170 6.70 -4.30 -14.82
CA PRO A 170 7.59 -3.61 -13.88
C PRO A 170 6.95 -3.35 -12.52
N ILE A 171 7.53 -3.89 -11.47
CA ILE A 171 7.15 -3.62 -10.09
C ILE A 171 8.01 -2.47 -9.60
N VAL A 172 7.38 -1.36 -9.20
CA VAL A 172 8.10 -0.14 -8.81
C VAL A 172 8.39 -0.06 -7.33
N ALA A 173 7.66 -0.84 -6.50
CA ALA A 173 7.84 -0.83 -5.05
C ALA A 173 7.55 -2.19 -4.43
N VAL A 174 8.28 -2.50 -3.37
CA VAL A 174 7.96 -3.56 -2.41
C VAL A 174 7.74 -2.92 -1.05
N GLN A 175 6.58 -3.16 -0.44
CA GLN A 175 6.27 -2.69 0.91
C GLN A 175 6.42 -3.85 1.90
N SER A 176 7.27 -3.68 2.91
CA SER A 176 7.55 -4.73 3.90
C SER A 176 7.84 -4.17 5.29
N GLU A 177 7.57 -4.98 6.32
CA GLU A 177 8.04 -4.66 7.66
C GLU A 177 9.57 -4.63 7.68
N TYR A 178 10.11 -3.53 8.16
CA TYR A 178 11.52 -3.44 8.42
C TYR A 178 11.84 -2.52 9.58
N SER A 179 12.63 -3.03 10.51
CA SER A 179 12.97 -2.34 11.75
C SER A 179 14.33 -2.81 12.25
N LEU A 180 14.79 -2.27 13.36
CA LEU A 180 15.98 -2.79 14.04
C LEU A 180 15.81 -4.25 14.49
N TRP A 181 14.60 -4.72 14.59
CA TRP A 181 14.28 -6.09 14.97
C TRP A 181 13.99 -7.01 13.78
N THR A 182 13.09 -6.60 12.89
CA THR A 182 12.72 -7.37 11.69
C THR A 182 13.69 -7.02 10.57
N ARG A 183 14.68 -7.87 10.35
CA ARG A 183 15.75 -7.68 9.36
C ARG A 183 15.72 -8.69 8.22
N ASN A 184 14.76 -9.59 8.22
CA ASN A 184 14.56 -10.56 7.14
C ASN A 184 14.67 -9.97 5.73
N PRO A 185 14.18 -8.74 5.49
CA PRO A 185 14.39 -8.05 4.26
C PRO A 185 15.84 -8.06 3.77
N GLU A 186 16.84 -8.03 4.57
CA GLU A 186 18.25 -7.97 4.16
C GLU A 186 18.78 -9.27 3.51
N ILE A 187 18.02 -10.38 3.63
CA ILE A 187 18.48 -11.69 3.15
C ILE A 187 18.61 -11.71 1.62
N ALA A 188 17.60 -11.21 0.89
CA ALA A 188 17.61 -11.27 -0.58
C ALA A 188 16.82 -10.15 -1.29
N VAL A 189 15.71 -9.65 -0.72
CA VAL A 189 14.81 -8.74 -1.46
C VAL A 189 15.39 -7.34 -1.61
N LEU A 190 16.31 -6.89 -0.73
CA LEU A 190 17.06 -5.64 -0.96
C LEU A 190 17.81 -5.68 -2.28
N ASP A 191 18.53 -6.73 -2.49
CA ASP A 191 19.34 -6.87 -3.68
C ASP A 191 18.46 -7.08 -4.91
N ALA A 192 17.36 -7.83 -4.77
CA ALA A 192 16.35 -7.92 -5.81
C ALA A 192 15.71 -6.57 -6.12
N CYS A 193 15.34 -5.78 -5.12
CA CYS A 193 14.82 -4.43 -5.33
C CYS A 193 15.84 -3.54 -6.04
N ARG A 194 17.11 -3.58 -5.62
CA ARG A 194 18.19 -2.80 -6.27
C ARG A 194 18.38 -3.21 -7.73
N SER A 195 18.46 -4.51 -8.01
CA SER A 195 18.68 -5.02 -9.35
C SER A 195 17.55 -4.71 -10.32
N LEU A 196 16.32 -4.65 -9.82
CA LEU A 196 15.11 -4.37 -10.61
C LEU A 196 14.72 -2.89 -10.62
N GLY A 197 15.42 -2.02 -9.88
CA GLY A 197 15.08 -0.62 -9.76
C GLY A 197 13.78 -0.36 -8.98
N ALA A 198 13.32 -1.33 -8.19
CA ALA A 198 12.17 -1.20 -7.32
C ALA A 198 12.57 -0.48 -6.02
N ALA A 199 11.73 0.45 -5.56
CA ALA A 199 11.91 1.04 -4.24
C ALA A 199 11.41 0.09 -3.16
N LEU A 200 12.05 0.10 -2.00
CA LEU A 200 11.43 -0.49 -0.85
C LEU A 200 10.74 0.58 0.00
N VAL A 201 9.56 0.22 0.50
CA VAL A 201 8.75 1.03 1.40
C VAL A 201 8.64 0.28 2.72
N ALA A 202 9.41 0.73 3.71
CA ALA A 202 9.41 0.11 5.03
C ALA A 202 8.17 0.55 5.82
N PHE A 203 7.51 -0.38 6.51
CA PHE A 203 6.51 -0.05 7.52
C PHE A 203 6.95 -0.56 8.89
N SER A 204 6.39 0.04 9.95
CA SER A 204 6.74 -0.25 11.36
C SER A 204 8.26 -0.20 11.64
N PRO A 205 8.97 0.87 11.25
CA PRO A 205 10.42 0.95 11.40
C PRO A 205 10.89 0.95 12.86
N ASP A 206 10.03 1.37 13.78
CA ASP A 206 10.23 1.30 15.22
C ASP A 206 9.70 0.00 15.85
N ARG A 207 9.30 -0.97 15.01
CA ARG A 207 8.64 -2.19 15.41
C ARG A 207 7.46 -1.93 16.33
N LYS A 208 6.24 -1.96 15.80
CA LYS A 208 4.99 -2.01 16.56
C LYS A 208 5.13 -1.32 17.94
N SER A 209 5.43 -0.04 17.90
CA SER A 209 5.53 0.77 19.11
C SER A 209 4.20 0.71 19.82
N THR A 210 4.19 0.11 20.99
CA THR A 210 3.02 0.08 21.88
C THR A 210 2.76 1.44 22.51
N ARG A 211 3.61 2.43 22.27
CA ARG A 211 3.58 3.72 22.94
C ARG A 211 3.09 4.89 22.10
N LEU A 212 3.07 4.76 20.79
CA LEU A 212 2.63 5.83 19.88
C LEU A 212 1.88 5.23 18.71
N ASN A 213 0.70 5.76 18.42
CA ASN A 213 -0.08 5.49 17.21
C ASN A 213 0.63 6.00 15.95
N SER A 214 1.83 5.51 15.68
CA SER A 214 2.59 5.92 14.51
C SER A 214 2.58 4.80 13.48
N SER A 215 1.76 4.95 12.47
CA SER A 215 1.91 4.25 11.21
C SER A 215 2.85 5.07 10.34
N HIS A 216 4.15 4.84 10.47
CA HIS A 216 5.14 5.46 9.61
C HIS A 216 5.51 4.51 8.50
N THR A 217 5.42 4.99 7.28
CA THR A 217 6.00 4.34 6.12
C THR A 217 7.29 5.09 5.79
N ASP A 218 8.43 4.50 6.08
CA ASP A 218 9.72 5.05 5.68
C ASP A 218 10.10 4.47 4.32
N ILE A 219 10.36 5.35 3.36
CA ILE A 219 10.88 4.97 2.04
C ILE A 219 12.39 4.94 2.14
N SER A 220 12.91 3.91 2.71
CA SER A 220 14.31 3.62 2.70
C SER A 220 14.55 2.15 2.35
N ARG A 221 15.66 1.89 1.79
CA ARG A 221 16.15 0.64 1.22
C ARG A 221 15.88 -0.58 2.08
N MET A 222 14.82 -1.38 1.77
CA MET A 222 14.75 -2.60 2.51
C MET A 222 13.93 -3.73 2.01
N PRO A 223 14.37 -4.91 2.23
CA PRO A 223 13.87 -6.17 1.81
C PRO A 223 12.98 -6.90 2.78
N SER A 224 12.17 -7.77 2.32
CA SER A 224 11.36 -8.64 3.15
C SER A 224 11.81 -10.09 3.12
N SER A 225 11.32 -10.85 4.06
CA SER A 225 11.62 -12.27 4.23
C SER A 225 10.83 -13.19 3.30
N ALA A 226 11.32 -14.40 3.19
CA ALA A 226 10.77 -15.52 2.45
C ALA A 226 9.31 -15.87 2.80
#